data_6d5957f7cbdf307f72a904eeb8e4a94d
#
_entry.id   6d5957f7cbdf307f72a904eeb8e4a94d
#
_cell.length_a   1.000
_cell.length_b   1.000
_cell.length_c   1.000
_cell.angle_alpha   90.00
_cell.angle_beta   90.00
_cell.angle_gamma   90.00
#
_symmetry.space_group_name_H-M   'P 1'
#
loop_
_entity.id
_entity.type
_entity.pdbx_description
1 polymer ?
#
loop_
_entity_poly.entity_id
_entity_poly.type
_entity_poly.pdbx_seq_one_letter_code
_entity_poly.pdbx_strand_id
1 'polypeptide(L)'
;PFSILWFGLSTQAILFVVVMGSAFGIAISVDNAIKNIPVIYTRAALTMGASRRQMYCYVLFPACLPEMIAGLKQGWSFAWRALMAGEVMTTSIGLGQTLIMGRDLADINQVMLVMIVIVMVGIVIDKCIFSVIERHVLGKRGLQK
;
A
#
# COMPACT_ATOMS: atom_id res chain seq x y z
N PRO A 1 16.65 -11.12 5.34
CA PRO A 1 17.54 -12.28 5.54
C PRO A 1 16.78 -13.57 5.92
N PHE A 2 15.81 -13.50 6.86
CA PHE A 2 15.08 -14.70 7.34
C PHE A 2 14.24 -15.37 6.24
N SER A 3 13.64 -14.63 5.33
CA SER A 3 12.86 -15.20 4.21
C SER A 3 13.73 -16.00 3.26
N ILE A 4 14.96 -15.55 3.04
CA ILE A 4 15.92 -16.25 2.17
C ILE A 4 16.43 -17.54 2.84
N LEU A 5 16.59 -17.53 4.17
CA LEU A 5 17.00 -18.72 4.92
C LEU A 5 15.93 -19.81 4.92
N TRP A 6 14.63 -19.46 4.91
CA TRP A 6 13.53 -20.42 4.94
C TRP A 6 13.08 -20.88 3.56
N PHE A 7 13.02 -19.96 2.60
CA PHE A 7 12.47 -20.21 1.26
C PHE A 7 13.54 -20.24 0.15
N GLY A 8 14.82 -20.01 0.51
CA GLY A 8 15.91 -19.88 -0.47
C GLY A 8 15.74 -18.61 -1.33
N LEU A 9 16.52 -18.53 -2.42
CA LEU A 9 16.40 -17.47 -3.43
C LEU A 9 15.26 -17.79 -4.40
N SER A 10 14.03 -17.78 -3.91
CA SER A 10 12.85 -18.14 -4.69
C SER A 10 11.82 -17.01 -4.70
N THR A 11 10.90 -17.06 -5.66
CA THR A 11 9.75 -16.13 -5.74
C THR A 11 8.90 -16.14 -4.46
N GLN A 12 8.85 -17.26 -3.74
CA GLN A 12 8.15 -17.37 -2.46
C GLN A 12 8.76 -16.49 -1.37
N ALA A 13 10.10 -16.33 -1.36
CA ALA A 13 10.78 -15.44 -0.43
C ALA A 13 10.39 -13.97 -0.68
N ILE A 14 10.28 -13.56 -1.95
CA ILE A 14 9.82 -12.20 -2.32
C ILE A 14 8.39 -11.98 -1.85
N LEU A 15 7.49 -12.92 -2.15
CA LEU A 15 6.08 -12.83 -1.75
C LEU A 15 5.95 -12.71 -0.24
N PHE A 16 6.70 -13.49 0.52
CA PHE A 16 6.69 -13.42 1.99
C PHE A 16 7.09 -12.03 2.50
N VAL A 17 8.19 -11.46 1.98
CA VAL A 17 8.65 -10.12 2.37
C VAL A 17 7.64 -9.05 2.01
N VAL A 18 7.07 -9.11 0.81
CA VAL A 18 6.07 -8.15 0.33
C VAL A 18 4.81 -8.20 1.20
N VAL A 19 4.29 -9.39 1.48
CA VAL A 19 3.08 -9.58 2.30
C VAL A 19 3.31 -9.11 3.73
N MET A 20 4.40 -9.54 4.36
CA MET A 20 4.69 -9.13 5.74
C MET A 20 4.92 -7.63 5.85
N GLY A 21 5.71 -7.04 4.97
CA GLY A 21 6.01 -5.61 5.01
C GLY A 21 4.78 -4.74 4.76
N SER A 22 3.94 -5.10 3.77
CA SER A 22 2.71 -4.37 3.48
C SER A 22 1.66 -4.56 4.58
N ALA A 23 1.52 -5.76 5.14
CA ALA A 23 0.57 -6.03 6.23
C ALA A 23 0.86 -5.20 7.48
N PHE A 24 2.14 -5.12 7.90
CA PHE A 24 2.53 -4.26 9.02
C PHE A 24 2.23 -2.78 8.75
N GLY A 25 2.54 -2.28 7.55
CA GLY A 25 2.27 -0.90 7.16
C GLY A 25 0.77 -0.58 7.19
N ILE A 26 -0.05 -1.48 6.65
CA ILE A 26 -1.52 -1.34 6.66
C ILE A 26 -2.05 -1.40 8.09
N ALA A 27 -1.58 -2.34 8.92
CA ALA A 27 -2.02 -2.46 10.30
C ALA A 27 -1.75 -1.20 11.13
N ILE A 28 -0.55 -0.62 11.00
CA ILE A 28 -0.20 0.65 11.66
C ILE A 28 -1.09 1.79 11.16
N SER A 29 -1.35 1.85 9.86
CA SER A 29 -2.21 2.90 9.29
C SER A 29 -3.65 2.78 9.77
N VAL A 30 -4.19 1.58 9.90
CA VAL A 30 -5.54 1.34 10.45
C VAL A 30 -5.60 1.73 11.92
N ASP A 31 -4.58 1.37 12.72
CA ASP A 31 -4.50 1.76 14.13
C ASP A 31 -4.47 3.29 14.30
N ASN A 32 -3.67 3.98 13.50
CA ASN A 32 -3.62 5.43 13.47
C ASN A 32 -4.96 6.04 13.02
N ALA A 33 -5.60 5.47 12.02
CA ALA A 33 -6.91 5.92 11.54
C ALA A 33 -7.97 5.89 12.66
N ILE A 34 -7.96 4.83 13.46
CA ILE A 34 -8.88 4.70 14.60
C ILE A 34 -8.57 5.71 15.71
N LYS A 35 -7.28 5.91 16.02
CA LYS A 35 -6.83 6.84 17.07
C LYS A 35 -7.05 8.30 16.72
N ASN A 36 -6.99 8.64 15.44
CA ASN A 36 -7.16 10.02 14.95
C ASN A 36 -8.62 10.45 14.83
N ILE A 37 -9.59 9.56 15.10
CA ILE A 37 -10.99 9.96 15.09
C ILE A 37 -11.25 10.98 16.20
N PRO A 38 -11.77 12.17 15.89
CA PRO A 38 -12.12 13.16 16.91
C PRO A 38 -13.12 12.58 17.90
N VAL A 39 -12.81 12.70 19.19
CA VAL A 39 -13.65 12.19 20.30
C VAL A 39 -15.07 12.76 20.25
N ILE A 40 -15.26 13.90 19.58
CA ILE A 40 -16.57 14.54 19.42
C ILE A 40 -17.58 13.65 18.69
N TYR A 41 -17.13 12.85 17.71
CA TYR A 41 -18.03 11.92 17.01
C TYR A 41 -18.52 10.80 17.92
N THR A 42 -17.65 10.30 18.77
CA THR A 42 -18.00 9.27 19.77
C THR A 42 -18.97 9.84 20.81
N ARG A 43 -18.71 11.05 21.29
CA ARG A 43 -19.59 11.73 22.28
C ARG A 43 -20.96 12.06 21.69
N ALA A 44 -21.01 12.56 20.45
CA ALA A 44 -22.26 12.85 19.76
C ALA A 44 -23.10 11.57 19.55
N ALA A 45 -22.49 10.47 19.16
CA ALA A 45 -23.19 9.19 19.01
C ALA A 45 -23.76 8.67 20.35
N LEU A 46 -23.02 8.82 21.44
CA LEU A 46 -23.49 8.44 22.78
C LEU A 46 -24.66 9.30 23.26
N THR A 47 -24.62 10.62 23.01
CA THR A 47 -25.74 11.53 23.37
C THR A 47 -27.00 11.23 22.55
N MET A 48 -26.87 10.71 21.34
CA MET A 48 -28.00 10.26 20.52
C MET A 48 -28.53 8.86 20.89
N GLY A 49 -27.98 8.23 21.94
CA GLY A 49 -28.42 6.91 22.40
C GLY A 49 -28.01 5.76 21.51
N ALA A 50 -26.99 5.92 20.68
CA ALA A 50 -26.52 4.86 19.79
C ALA A 50 -25.94 3.69 20.58
N SER A 51 -26.32 2.45 20.22
CA SER A 51 -25.70 1.26 20.77
C SER A 51 -24.23 1.14 20.33
N ARG A 52 -23.40 0.41 21.08
CA ARG A 52 -21.98 0.22 20.75
C ARG A 52 -21.78 -0.27 19.32
N ARG A 53 -22.59 -1.21 18.83
CA ARG A 53 -22.52 -1.71 17.44
C ARG A 53 -22.85 -0.64 16.42
N GLN A 54 -23.88 0.17 16.69
CA GLN A 54 -24.27 1.27 15.81
C GLN A 54 -23.18 2.35 15.75
N MET A 55 -22.56 2.68 16.87
CA MET A 55 -21.44 3.61 16.94
C MET A 55 -20.27 3.16 16.07
N TYR A 56 -19.87 1.88 16.16
CA TYR A 56 -18.76 1.34 15.34
C TYR A 56 -19.10 1.31 13.85
N CYS A 57 -20.26 0.77 13.47
CA CYS A 57 -20.61 0.55 12.06
C CYS A 57 -21.03 1.84 11.33
N TYR A 58 -21.76 2.76 11.99
CA TYR A 58 -22.33 3.91 11.33
C TYR A 58 -21.55 5.22 11.55
N VAL A 59 -20.70 5.28 12.58
CA VAL A 59 -19.95 6.49 12.91
C VAL A 59 -18.46 6.28 12.74
N LEU A 60 -17.87 5.32 13.44
CA LEU A 60 -16.41 5.10 13.42
C LEU A 60 -15.92 4.57 12.06
N PHE A 61 -16.52 3.51 11.57
CA PHE A 61 -16.08 2.88 10.32
C PHE A 61 -16.14 3.87 9.14
N PRO A 62 -17.24 4.60 8.94
CA PRO A 62 -17.24 5.62 7.91
C PRO A 62 -16.26 6.79 8.16
N ALA A 63 -16.02 7.18 9.40
CA ALA A 63 -15.07 8.25 9.70
C ALA A 63 -13.61 7.84 9.43
N CYS A 64 -13.27 6.55 9.63
CA CYS A 64 -11.93 6.01 9.35
C CYS A 64 -11.64 5.79 7.86
N LEU A 65 -12.65 5.69 7.00
CA LEU A 65 -12.48 5.30 5.61
C LEU A 65 -11.42 6.11 4.83
N PRO A 66 -11.36 7.45 4.92
CA PRO A 66 -10.35 8.22 4.22
C PRO A 66 -8.93 7.87 4.64
N GLU A 67 -8.70 7.70 5.94
CA GLU A 67 -7.39 7.33 6.47
C GLU A 67 -7.02 5.87 6.16
N MET A 68 -8.00 4.97 6.17
CA MET A 68 -7.80 3.58 5.74
C MET A 68 -7.38 3.50 4.27
N ILE A 69 -7.97 4.31 3.39
CA ILE A 69 -7.58 4.37 1.97
C ILE A 69 -6.16 4.92 1.84
N ALA A 70 -5.82 5.95 2.58
CA ALA A 70 -4.45 6.49 2.62
C ALA A 70 -3.45 5.43 3.11
N GLY A 71 -3.81 4.67 4.13
CA GLY A 71 -3.01 3.55 4.64
C GLY A 71 -2.83 2.43 3.61
N LEU A 72 -3.88 2.10 2.88
CA LEU A 72 -3.82 1.10 1.79
C LEU A 72 -2.88 1.57 0.66
N LYS A 73 -2.95 2.83 0.31
CA LYS A 73 -2.06 3.47 -0.67
C LYS A 73 -0.59 3.42 -0.22
N GLN A 74 -0.33 3.69 1.04
CA GLN A 74 1.01 3.58 1.60
C GLN A 74 1.51 2.13 1.62
N GLY A 75 0.66 1.17 1.99
CA GLY A 75 0.95 -0.26 1.94
C GLY A 75 1.28 -0.73 0.52
N TRP A 76 0.53 -0.27 -0.48
CA TRP A 76 0.82 -0.52 -1.89
C TRP A 76 2.18 0.03 -2.32
N SER A 77 2.48 1.28 -1.98
CA SER A 77 3.78 1.89 -2.30
C SER A 77 4.96 1.14 -1.66
N PHE A 78 4.76 0.59 -0.46
CA PHE A 78 5.76 -0.24 0.20
C PHE A 78 5.91 -1.59 -0.50
N ALA A 79 4.79 -2.25 -0.82
CA ALA A 79 4.78 -3.53 -1.53
C ALA A 79 5.48 -3.45 -2.88
N TRP A 80 5.21 -2.40 -3.66
CA TRP A 80 5.86 -2.14 -4.94
C TRP A 80 7.38 -2.03 -4.82
N ARG A 81 7.86 -1.25 -3.85
CA ARG A 81 9.31 -1.11 -3.60
C ARG A 81 9.95 -2.41 -3.13
N ALA A 82 9.27 -3.14 -2.25
CA ALA A 82 9.75 -4.42 -1.76
C ALA A 82 9.80 -5.49 -2.87
N LEU A 83 8.81 -5.49 -3.78
CA LEU A 83 8.80 -6.36 -4.95
C LEU A 83 9.99 -6.08 -5.85
N MET A 84 10.22 -4.82 -6.22
CA MET A 84 11.34 -4.44 -7.06
C MET A 84 12.69 -4.81 -6.42
N ALA A 85 12.86 -4.53 -5.13
CA ALA A 85 14.06 -4.92 -4.39
C ALA A 85 14.25 -6.45 -4.35
N GLY A 86 13.15 -7.20 -4.19
CA GLY A 86 13.18 -8.65 -4.21
C GLY A 86 13.55 -9.24 -5.57
N GLU A 87 13.00 -8.71 -6.66
CA GLU A 87 13.33 -9.12 -8.02
C GLU A 87 14.81 -8.87 -8.37
N VAL A 88 15.38 -7.78 -7.85
CA VAL A 88 16.81 -7.47 -8.01
C VAL A 88 17.69 -8.50 -7.28
N MET A 89 17.22 -9.08 -6.18
CA MET A 89 17.99 -10.06 -5.38
C MET A 89 17.80 -11.51 -5.82
N THR A 90 16.81 -11.79 -6.65
CA THR A 90 16.47 -13.14 -7.09
C THR A 90 16.63 -13.27 -8.60
N THR A 91 16.77 -14.51 -9.09
CA THR A 91 16.85 -14.82 -10.52
C THR A 91 15.47 -14.94 -11.18
N SER A 92 14.42 -14.42 -10.55
CA SER A 92 13.07 -14.47 -11.11
C SER A 92 12.93 -13.50 -12.28
N ILE A 93 12.26 -13.96 -13.34
CA ILE A 93 12.03 -13.15 -14.54
C ILE A 93 11.10 -11.97 -14.18
N GLY A 94 11.61 -10.75 -14.31
CA GLY A 94 10.88 -9.52 -14.00
C GLY A 94 11.64 -8.26 -14.41
N LEU A 95 11.04 -7.10 -14.16
CA LEU A 95 11.66 -5.80 -14.45
C LEU A 95 12.94 -5.58 -13.65
N GLY A 96 12.99 -6.08 -12.42
CA GLY A 96 14.18 -6.02 -11.58
C GLY A 96 15.34 -6.84 -12.13
N GLN A 97 15.09 -8.02 -12.69
CA GLN A 97 16.11 -8.83 -13.34
C GLN A 97 16.64 -8.18 -14.63
N THR A 98 15.75 -7.59 -15.42
CA THR A 98 16.14 -6.87 -16.64
C THR A 98 17.06 -5.68 -16.32
N LEU A 99 16.83 -5.03 -15.18
CA LEU A 99 17.67 -3.95 -14.68
C LEU A 99 19.08 -4.45 -14.32
N ILE A 100 19.18 -5.58 -13.61
CA ILE A 100 20.49 -6.19 -13.29
C ILE A 100 21.21 -6.61 -14.56
N MET A 101 20.51 -7.23 -15.51
CA MET A 101 21.09 -7.65 -16.78
C MET A 101 21.69 -6.46 -17.55
N GLY A 102 20.97 -5.34 -17.62
CA GLY A 102 21.50 -4.12 -18.23
C GLY A 102 22.72 -3.58 -17.49
N ARG A 103 22.73 -3.65 -16.16
CA ARG A 103 23.87 -3.26 -15.34
C ARG A 103 25.08 -4.16 -15.57
N ASP A 104 24.88 -5.49 -15.60
CA ASP A 104 25.98 -6.47 -15.77
C ASP A 104 26.59 -6.40 -17.18
N LEU A 105 25.79 -6.06 -18.18
CA LEU A 105 26.21 -5.80 -19.54
C LEU A 105 26.79 -4.39 -19.75
N ALA A 106 26.82 -3.55 -18.70
CA ALA A 106 27.20 -2.15 -18.74
C ALA A 106 26.41 -1.31 -19.79
N ASP A 107 25.18 -1.75 -20.12
CA ASP A 107 24.27 -1.03 -21.01
C ASP A 107 23.45 -0.01 -20.23
N ILE A 108 23.97 1.21 -20.16
CA ILE A 108 23.34 2.33 -19.46
C ILE A 108 21.96 2.64 -20.05
N ASN A 109 21.79 2.48 -21.38
CA ASN A 109 20.52 2.78 -22.04
C ASN A 109 19.42 1.82 -21.58
N GLN A 110 19.73 0.53 -21.48
CA GLN A 110 18.79 -0.48 -20.97
C GLN A 110 18.41 -0.20 -19.51
N VAL A 111 19.39 0.09 -18.66
CA VAL A 111 19.14 0.43 -17.25
C VAL A 111 18.22 1.64 -17.11
N MET A 112 18.50 2.71 -17.83
CA MET A 112 17.68 3.94 -17.80
C MET A 112 16.27 3.70 -18.29
N LEU A 113 16.10 2.95 -19.37
CA LEU A 113 14.79 2.61 -19.92
C LEU A 113 13.95 1.80 -18.92
N VAL A 114 14.55 0.76 -18.33
CA VAL A 114 13.85 -0.07 -17.33
C VAL A 114 13.47 0.75 -16.10
N MET A 115 14.33 1.63 -15.61
CA MET A 115 13.99 2.53 -14.49
C MET A 115 12.79 3.42 -14.81
N ILE A 116 12.74 4.01 -15.99
CA ILE A 116 11.60 4.84 -16.43
C ILE A 116 10.33 3.99 -16.48
N VAL A 117 10.39 2.78 -17.02
CA VAL A 117 9.24 1.88 -17.09
C VAL A 117 8.72 1.54 -15.70
N ILE A 118 9.60 1.18 -14.76
CA ILE A 118 9.24 0.86 -13.37
C ILE A 118 8.52 2.04 -12.71
N VAL A 119 9.06 3.25 -12.85
CA VAL A 119 8.46 4.46 -12.28
C VAL A 119 7.10 4.75 -12.93
N MET A 120 7.00 4.66 -14.26
CA MET A 120 5.74 4.88 -14.97
C MET A 120 4.66 3.89 -14.56
N VAL A 121 4.97 2.60 -14.49
CA VAL A 121 4.02 1.57 -14.06
C VAL A 121 3.55 1.84 -12.62
N GLY A 122 4.47 2.16 -11.70
CA GLY A 122 4.12 2.50 -10.32
C GLY A 122 3.18 3.71 -10.23
N ILE A 123 3.45 4.78 -10.95
CA ILE A 123 2.61 5.99 -10.97
C ILE A 123 1.24 5.71 -11.62
N VAL A 124 1.20 4.98 -12.72
CA VAL A 124 -0.06 4.65 -13.41
C VAL A 124 -0.97 3.85 -12.51
N ILE A 125 -0.45 2.82 -11.85
CA ILE A 125 -1.23 2.00 -10.92
C ILE A 125 -1.70 2.84 -9.72
N ASP A 126 -0.82 3.65 -9.13
CA ASP A 126 -1.17 4.52 -8.01
C ASP A 126 -2.31 5.50 -8.39
N LYS A 127 -2.19 6.17 -9.52
CA LYS A 127 -3.20 7.12 -9.98
C LYS A 127 -4.48 6.45 -10.46
N CYS A 128 -4.41 5.35 -11.21
CA CYS A 128 -5.62 4.71 -11.75
C CYS A 128 -6.44 4.02 -10.67
N ILE A 129 -5.82 3.26 -9.78
CA ILE A 129 -6.54 2.47 -8.78
C ILE A 129 -6.97 3.35 -7.61
N PHE A 130 -6.00 4.05 -6.97
CA PHE A 130 -6.28 4.77 -5.73
C PHE A 130 -7.03 6.07 -5.96
N SER A 131 -6.78 6.79 -7.06
CA SER A 131 -7.54 7.99 -7.39
C SER A 131 -9.02 7.68 -7.68
N VAL A 132 -9.32 6.55 -8.31
CA VAL A 132 -10.70 6.12 -8.55
C VAL A 132 -11.39 5.74 -7.24
N ILE A 133 -10.71 4.98 -6.38
CA ILE A 133 -11.24 4.59 -5.07
C ILE A 133 -11.47 5.83 -4.20
N GLU A 134 -10.50 6.72 -4.14
CA GLU A 134 -10.55 7.94 -3.36
C GLU A 134 -11.69 8.86 -3.82
N ARG A 135 -11.82 9.09 -5.13
CA ARG A 135 -12.93 9.85 -5.71
C ARG A 135 -14.29 9.24 -5.42
N HIS A 136 -14.39 7.92 -5.49
CA HIS A 136 -15.66 7.22 -5.27
C HIS A 136 -16.10 7.28 -3.80
N VAL A 137 -15.15 7.17 -2.88
CA VAL A 137 -15.43 7.16 -1.43
C VAL A 137 -15.57 8.59 -0.87
N LEU A 138 -14.69 9.52 -1.26
CA LEU A 138 -14.71 10.91 -0.79
C LEU A 138 -15.76 11.75 -1.52
N GLY A 139 -16.01 11.50 -2.83
CA GLY A 139 -17.01 12.21 -3.62
C GLY A 139 -18.43 12.03 -3.11
N LYS A 140 -18.77 10.84 -2.58
CA LYS A 140 -20.09 10.59 -1.95
C LYS A 140 -20.29 11.33 -0.63
N ARG A 141 -19.27 11.98 -0.08
CA ARG A 141 -19.31 12.61 1.25
C ARG A 141 -19.11 14.12 1.24
N GLY A 142 -18.99 14.74 0.07
CA GLY A 142 -18.82 16.20 -0.02
C GLY A 142 -17.52 16.74 0.61
N LEU A 143 -16.52 15.89 0.87
CA LEU A 143 -15.23 16.25 1.46
C LEU A 143 -14.19 16.64 0.41
N GLN A 144 -14.61 16.97 -0.81
CA GLN A 144 -13.71 17.56 -1.81
C GLN A 144 -13.41 19.00 -1.41
N LYS A 145 -12.19 19.26 -0.97
CA LYS A 145 -11.51 20.54 -1.10
C LYS A 145 -10.57 20.49 -2.28
#